data_c9a79da9161cb4120683763651d70bf5
#
_entry.id   c9a79da9161cb4120683763651d70bf5
#
_cell.length_a   1.000
_cell.length_b   1.000
_cell.length_c   1.000
_cell.angle_alpha   90.00
_cell.angle_beta   90.00
_cell.angle_gamma   90.00
#
_symmetry.space_group_name_H-M   'P 1'
#
loop_
_entity.id
_entity.type
_entity.pdbx_description
1 polymer ?
#
loop_
_entity_poly.entity_id
_entity_poly.type
_entity_poly.pdbx_seq_one_letter_code
_entity_poly.pdbx_strand_id
1 'polypeptide(L)'
;YGLKKRYNNQQINAKKINKKFLQQKFGLPIKLDTPIISMTSRIVYQKGFELLLKITKSLMQLNLQMIVIGAGDKEYIKKLLKIAKKYPKKLVVIPSHEMNQKYETLVYAGSDMLLLPSHHEPCGLNQMIAMRYGCVPIVHKVGGLFDTVENYNPDKNTGTGFIFNDFDPYELYGAI
;
A
#
# COMPACT_ATOMS: atom_id res chain seq x y z
N TYR A 1 -6.94 -11.55 13.66
CA TYR A 1 -6.47 -10.66 14.73
C TYR A 1 -6.43 -9.23 14.22
N GLY A 2 -6.98 -8.27 14.94
CA GLY A 2 -6.73 -6.84 14.73
C GLY A 2 -7.78 -6.01 13.99
N LEU A 3 -8.83 -6.56 13.43
CA LEU A 3 -9.91 -5.76 12.84
C LEU A 3 -10.78 -5.13 13.93
N LYS A 4 -11.03 -3.84 13.80
CA LYS A 4 -12.00 -3.14 14.68
C LYS A 4 -13.44 -3.54 14.35
N LYS A 5 -13.72 -3.80 13.06
CA LYS A 5 -15.01 -4.27 12.56
C LYS A 5 -14.79 -5.29 11.45
N ARG A 6 -15.41 -6.48 11.57
CA ARG A 6 -15.52 -7.44 10.47
C ARG A 6 -16.54 -6.93 9.45
N TYR A 7 -16.34 -7.26 8.19
CA TYR A 7 -17.24 -6.89 7.09
C TYR A 7 -17.11 -7.89 5.94
N ASN A 8 -18.03 -7.82 5.01
CA ASN A 8 -18.05 -8.56 3.75
C ASN A 8 -18.35 -7.60 2.59
N ASN A 9 -18.50 -8.12 1.37
CA ASN A 9 -18.78 -7.33 0.17
C ASN A 9 -20.10 -6.54 0.27
N GLN A 10 -21.11 -7.05 0.95
CA GLN A 10 -22.39 -6.36 1.16
C GLN A 10 -22.28 -5.23 2.19
N GLN A 11 -21.26 -5.26 3.03
CA GLN A 11 -21.04 -4.32 4.14
C GLN A 11 -19.72 -3.56 3.97
N ILE A 12 -19.28 -3.32 2.74
CA ILE A 12 -17.98 -2.70 2.43
C ILE A 12 -17.79 -1.34 3.11
N ASN A 13 -18.85 -0.60 3.35
CA ASN A 13 -18.83 0.67 4.08
C ASN A 13 -18.26 0.55 5.50
N ALA A 14 -18.35 -0.64 6.12
CA ALA A 14 -17.76 -0.88 7.43
C ALA A 14 -16.19 -0.86 7.39
N LYS A 15 -15.58 -0.95 6.21
CA LYS A 15 -14.15 -0.72 6.00
C LYS A 15 -13.69 0.64 6.55
N LYS A 16 -14.55 1.68 6.48
CA LYS A 16 -14.28 3.02 7.05
C LYS A 16 -13.98 2.99 8.55
N ILE A 17 -14.55 2.05 9.29
CA ILE A 17 -14.27 1.88 10.73
C ILE A 17 -12.83 1.38 10.94
N ASN A 18 -12.38 0.43 10.11
CA ASN A 18 -11.02 -0.07 10.14
C ASN A 18 -10.02 1.00 9.66
N LYS A 19 -10.38 1.79 8.64
CA LYS A 19 -9.58 2.93 8.17
C LYS A 19 -9.35 3.95 9.30
N LYS A 20 -10.42 4.37 9.97
CA LYS A 20 -10.34 5.25 11.14
C LYS A 20 -9.41 4.68 12.22
N PHE A 21 -9.59 3.40 12.55
CA PHE A 21 -8.76 2.74 13.55
C PHE A 21 -7.30 2.61 13.12
N LEU A 22 -7.05 2.34 11.84
CA LEU A 22 -5.69 2.31 11.26
C LEU A 22 -5.00 3.67 11.40
N GLN A 23 -5.69 4.76 11.03
CA GLN A 23 -5.18 6.13 11.18
C GLN A 23 -4.84 6.44 12.65
N GLN A 24 -5.75 6.15 13.57
CA GLN A 24 -5.53 6.35 15.01
C GLN A 24 -4.34 5.54 15.51
N LYS A 25 -4.28 4.26 15.13
CA LYS A 25 -3.23 3.33 15.60
C LYS A 25 -1.83 3.77 15.20
N PHE A 26 -1.68 4.36 14.02
CA PHE A 26 -0.39 4.77 13.49
C PHE A 26 -0.16 6.29 13.54
N GLY A 27 -0.98 7.03 14.28
CA GLY A 27 -0.78 8.45 14.52
C GLY A 27 -1.01 9.35 13.30
N LEU A 28 -1.74 8.86 12.30
CA LEU A 28 -2.17 9.67 11.17
C LEU A 28 -3.42 10.48 11.54
N PRO A 29 -3.59 11.70 10.98
CA PRO A 29 -4.84 12.42 11.09
C PRO A 29 -6.01 11.59 10.58
N ILE A 30 -7.13 11.61 11.31
CA ILE A 30 -8.37 10.93 10.89
C ILE A 30 -8.98 11.73 9.76
N LYS A 31 -8.88 11.22 8.53
CA LYS A 31 -9.43 11.79 7.30
C LYS A 31 -9.98 10.65 6.44
N LEU A 32 -11.27 10.35 6.58
CA LEU A 32 -11.87 9.17 5.93
C LEU A 32 -11.89 9.28 4.40
N ASP A 33 -11.96 10.49 3.87
CA ASP A 33 -12.00 10.76 2.42
C ASP A 33 -10.60 10.93 1.80
N THR A 34 -9.55 10.97 2.61
CA THR A 34 -8.17 10.97 2.12
C THR A 34 -7.71 9.54 1.88
N PRO A 35 -7.29 9.16 0.66
CA PRO A 35 -6.84 7.79 0.39
C PRO A 35 -5.61 7.41 1.22
N ILE A 36 -5.58 6.15 1.66
CA ILE A 36 -4.41 5.54 2.30
C ILE A 36 -3.81 4.52 1.32
N ILE A 37 -2.55 4.75 0.94
CA ILE A 37 -1.73 3.78 0.22
C ILE A 37 -0.84 3.06 1.21
N SER A 38 -0.76 1.74 1.14
CA SER A 38 0.09 0.96 2.03
C SER A 38 1.07 0.07 1.28
N MET A 39 2.20 -0.23 1.92
CA MET A 39 3.11 -1.31 1.56
C MET A 39 3.34 -2.19 2.79
N THR A 40 3.08 -3.50 2.66
CA THR A 40 3.32 -4.51 3.69
C THR A 40 4.25 -5.56 3.11
N SER A 41 5.54 -5.39 3.27
CA SER A 41 6.53 -6.33 2.71
C SER A 41 7.89 -6.17 3.39
N ARG A 42 8.81 -7.07 3.08
CA ARG A 42 10.23 -6.84 3.38
C ARG A 42 10.69 -5.58 2.66
N ILE A 43 11.40 -4.70 3.37
CA ILE A 43 11.95 -3.45 2.82
C ILE A 43 13.29 -3.76 2.15
N VAL A 44 13.23 -4.29 0.92
CA VAL A 44 14.39 -4.72 0.13
C VAL A 44 14.27 -4.30 -1.33
N TYR A 45 15.38 -4.31 -2.07
CA TYR A 45 15.44 -3.97 -3.50
C TYR A 45 14.35 -4.70 -4.32
N GLN A 46 14.25 -6.02 -4.14
CA GLN A 46 13.29 -6.86 -4.87
C GLN A 46 11.84 -6.34 -4.79
N LYS A 47 11.48 -5.61 -3.72
CA LYS A 47 10.13 -5.08 -3.50
C LYS A 47 9.94 -3.65 -4.03
N GLY A 48 10.90 -3.11 -4.81
CA GLY A 48 10.80 -1.86 -5.54
C GLY A 48 10.90 -0.60 -4.67
N PHE A 49 11.53 -0.68 -3.51
CA PHE A 49 11.69 0.47 -2.63
C PHE A 49 12.54 1.60 -3.22
N GLU A 50 13.41 1.30 -4.18
CA GLU A 50 14.13 2.35 -4.92
C GLU A 50 13.19 3.19 -5.80
N LEU A 51 12.19 2.59 -6.44
CA LEU A 51 11.17 3.34 -7.19
C LEU A 51 10.36 4.22 -6.25
N LEU A 52 9.85 3.62 -5.15
CA LEU A 52 9.10 4.35 -4.16
C LEU A 52 9.87 5.56 -3.64
N LEU A 53 11.14 5.40 -3.28
CA LEU A 53 11.96 6.49 -2.76
C LEU A 53 12.12 7.64 -3.75
N LYS A 54 12.22 7.35 -5.05
CA LYS A 54 12.32 8.38 -6.10
C LYS A 54 11.06 9.26 -6.16
N ILE A 55 9.88 8.68 -5.98
CA ILE A 55 8.59 9.40 -6.11
C ILE A 55 7.99 9.85 -4.77
N THR A 56 8.48 9.36 -3.61
CA THR A 56 7.83 9.61 -2.32
C THR A 56 7.63 11.10 -2.03
N LYS A 57 8.59 11.96 -2.38
CA LYS A 57 8.45 13.41 -2.17
C LYS A 57 7.30 14.00 -2.98
N SER A 58 7.14 13.57 -4.23
CA SER A 58 6.04 13.99 -5.10
C SER A 58 4.70 13.46 -4.60
N LEU A 59 4.65 12.21 -4.16
CA LEU A 59 3.46 11.64 -3.52
C LEU A 59 3.02 12.43 -2.28
N MET A 60 3.96 12.94 -1.50
CA MET A 60 3.64 13.74 -0.32
C MET A 60 3.04 15.12 -0.65
N GLN A 61 3.07 15.57 -1.90
CA GLN A 61 2.33 16.77 -2.34
C GLN A 61 0.86 16.47 -2.62
N LEU A 62 0.52 15.23 -2.96
CA LEU A 62 -0.87 14.81 -3.20
C LEU A 62 -1.67 14.75 -1.89
N ASN A 63 -3.00 14.80 -1.99
CA ASN A 63 -3.88 14.61 -0.85
C ASN A 63 -4.06 13.12 -0.53
N LEU A 64 -3.02 12.50 0.02
CA LEU A 64 -3.01 11.09 0.42
C LEU A 64 -2.26 10.89 1.75
N GLN A 65 -2.46 9.72 2.34
CA GLN A 65 -1.66 9.19 3.44
C GLN A 65 -0.98 7.90 2.99
N MET A 66 0.17 7.61 3.58
CA MET A 66 0.93 6.40 3.24
C MET A 66 1.43 5.68 4.49
N ILE A 67 1.33 4.35 4.48
CA ILE A 67 1.83 3.48 5.53
C ILE A 67 2.78 2.46 4.91
N VAL A 68 4.02 2.45 5.38
CA VAL A 68 5.04 1.46 5.02
C VAL A 68 5.37 0.65 6.26
N ILE A 69 5.12 -0.66 6.22
CA ILE A 69 5.37 -1.55 7.36
C ILE A 69 6.13 -2.80 6.91
N GLY A 70 7.22 -3.12 7.61
CA GLY A 70 8.07 -4.28 7.32
C GLY A 70 9.49 -4.06 7.79
N ALA A 71 10.32 -5.09 7.75
CA ALA A 71 11.73 -5.02 8.07
C ALA A 71 12.59 -5.30 6.83
N GLY A 72 13.86 -4.90 6.85
CA GLY A 72 14.76 -5.14 5.72
C GLY A 72 16.01 -4.27 5.73
N ASP A 73 16.36 -3.75 4.57
CA ASP A 73 17.56 -2.97 4.32
C ASP A 73 17.57 -1.66 5.11
N LYS A 74 18.65 -1.46 5.87
CA LYS A 74 18.81 -0.31 6.76
C LYS A 74 18.89 1.01 6.00
N GLU A 75 19.44 1.02 4.79
CA GLU A 75 19.57 2.24 3.99
C GLU A 75 18.21 2.70 3.44
N TYR A 76 17.38 1.78 2.96
CA TYR A 76 16.00 2.10 2.55
C TYR A 76 15.20 2.60 3.75
N ILE A 77 15.26 1.91 4.88
CA ILE A 77 14.58 2.29 6.13
C ILE A 77 15.01 3.70 6.56
N LYS A 78 16.30 3.99 6.60
CA LYS A 78 16.85 5.30 6.99
C LYS A 78 16.33 6.42 6.08
N LYS A 79 16.31 6.19 4.75
CA LYS A 79 15.80 7.16 3.77
C LYS A 79 14.30 7.41 3.96
N LEU A 80 13.50 6.35 4.12
CA LEU A 80 12.06 6.46 4.37
C LEU A 80 11.74 7.20 5.66
N LEU A 81 12.42 6.87 6.76
CA LEU A 81 12.26 7.54 8.06
C LEU A 81 12.64 9.04 7.99
N LYS A 82 13.67 9.40 7.20
CA LYS A 82 14.03 10.81 6.97
C LYS A 82 12.91 11.56 6.26
N ILE A 83 12.23 10.93 5.31
CA ILE A 83 11.08 11.54 4.63
C ILE A 83 9.87 11.61 5.59
N ALA A 84 9.58 10.54 6.33
CA ALA A 84 8.47 10.51 7.28
C ALA A 84 8.56 11.61 8.34
N LYS A 85 9.77 11.92 8.82
CA LYS A 85 10.00 13.07 9.74
C LYS A 85 9.59 14.42 9.14
N LYS A 86 9.65 14.59 7.82
CA LYS A 86 9.22 15.82 7.14
C LYS A 86 7.71 15.86 6.90
N TYR A 87 7.07 14.70 6.80
CA TYR A 87 5.65 14.56 6.48
C TYR A 87 4.90 13.70 7.52
N PRO A 88 4.99 14.03 8.84
CA PRO A 88 4.49 13.15 9.91
C PRO A 88 2.97 12.93 9.88
N LYS A 89 2.23 13.82 9.21
CA LYS A 89 0.76 13.70 9.04
C LYS A 89 0.36 12.92 7.77
N LYS A 90 1.33 12.49 6.95
CA LYS A 90 1.09 11.84 5.66
C LYS A 90 1.80 10.50 5.50
N LEU A 91 2.99 10.34 6.05
CA LEU A 91 3.80 9.12 5.90
C LEU A 91 4.17 8.54 7.25
N VAL A 92 3.81 7.28 7.44
CA VAL A 92 4.23 6.46 8.57
C VAL A 92 5.10 5.31 8.07
N VAL A 93 6.25 5.11 8.71
CA VAL A 93 7.17 4.01 8.41
C VAL A 93 7.41 3.22 9.69
N ILE A 94 7.12 1.93 9.66
CA ILE A 94 7.23 1.01 10.79
C ILE A 94 8.21 -0.10 10.40
N PRO A 95 9.51 0.04 10.70
CA PRO A 95 10.54 -0.91 10.30
C PRO A 95 10.60 -2.12 11.26
N SER A 96 9.53 -2.90 11.31
CA SER A 96 9.40 -4.04 12.22
C SER A 96 8.67 -5.21 11.55
N HIS A 97 9.30 -6.39 11.59
CA HIS A 97 8.69 -7.64 11.14
C HIS A 97 7.51 -8.05 12.03
N GLU A 98 7.70 -7.96 13.35
CA GLU A 98 6.66 -8.30 14.33
C GLU A 98 5.40 -7.44 14.15
N MET A 99 5.59 -6.12 13.99
CA MET A 99 4.49 -5.19 13.75
C MET A 99 3.81 -5.45 12.42
N ASN A 100 4.57 -5.85 11.38
CA ASN A 100 3.99 -6.25 10.10
C ASN A 100 3.06 -7.46 10.29
N GLN A 101 3.55 -8.55 10.87
CA GLN A 101 2.73 -9.75 11.15
C GLN A 101 1.48 -9.42 11.98
N LYS A 102 1.62 -8.57 12.99
CA LYS A 102 0.52 -8.19 13.89
C LYS A 102 -0.56 -7.36 13.23
N TYR A 103 -0.19 -6.45 12.33
CA TYR A 103 -1.11 -5.44 11.79
C TYR A 103 -1.38 -5.56 10.29
N GLU A 104 -0.78 -6.50 9.58
CA GLU A 104 -0.94 -6.67 8.14
C GLU A 104 -2.41 -6.76 7.72
N THR A 105 -3.20 -7.58 8.40
CA THR A 105 -4.65 -7.70 8.16
C THR A 105 -5.39 -6.38 8.36
N LEU A 106 -5.04 -5.62 9.41
CA LEU A 106 -5.62 -4.30 9.65
C LEU A 106 -5.20 -3.30 8.56
N VAL A 107 -3.96 -3.38 8.08
CA VAL A 107 -3.47 -2.53 6.99
C VAL A 107 -4.27 -2.78 5.72
N TYR A 108 -4.49 -4.05 5.32
CA TYR A 108 -5.36 -4.35 4.17
C TYR A 108 -6.79 -3.88 4.37
N ALA A 109 -7.36 -4.10 5.56
CA ALA A 109 -8.73 -3.74 5.86
C ALA A 109 -8.96 -2.24 6.01
N GLY A 110 -7.93 -1.47 6.35
CA GLY A 110 -8.02 -0.03 6.58
C GLY A 110 -7.47 0.84 5.46
N SER A 111 -6.62 0.30 4.58
CA SER A 111 -6.07 1.04 3.44
C SER A 111 -6.99 0.97 2.22
N ASP A 112 -6.96 2.00 1.40
CA ASP A 112 -7.70 2.04 0.14
C ASP A 112 -6.93 1.31 -0.95
N MET A 113 -5.60 1.42 -0.96
CA MET A 113 -4.73 0.83 -1.97
C MET A 113 -3.53 0.13 -1.34
N LEU A 114 -3.10 -0.97 -1.97
CA LEU A 114 -1.86 -1.67 -1.66
C LEU A 114 -0.88 -1.51 -2.81
N LEU A 115 0.31 -1.00 -2.53
CA LEU A 115 1.36 -0.80 -3.52
C LEU A 115 2.34 -1.98 -3.51
N LEU A 116 2.54 -2.58 -4.68
CA LEU A 116 3.41 -3.74 -4.91
C LEU A 116 4.31 -3.49 -6.14
N PRO A 117 5.28 -2.57 -6.05
CA PRO A 117 6.16 -2.20 -7.16
C PRO A 117 7.34 -3.18 -7.29
N SER A 118 7.09 -4.48 -7.09
CA SER A 118 8.13 -5.49 -7.04
C SER A 118 8.90 -5.59 -8.36
N HIS A 119 10.23 -5.66 -8.28
CA HIS A 119 11.08 -5.97 -9.43
C HIS A 119 10.86 -7.41 -9.89
N HIS A 120 10.64 -8.31 -8.95
CA HIS A 120 10.38 -9.72 -9.20
C HIS A 120 9.41 -10.27 -8.15
N GLU A 121 8.32 -10.91 -8.61
CA GLU A 121 7.29 -11.50 -7.75
C GLU A 121 6.74 -12.78 -8.40
N PRO A 122 7.34 -13.95 -8.13
CA PRO A 122 6.98 -15.18 -8.83
C PRO A 122 5.52 -15.59 -8.65
N CYS A 123 4.97 -15.42 -7.47
CA CYS A 123 3.62 -15.82 -7.14
C CYS A 123 2.79 -14.63 -6.62
N GLY A 124 3.21 -14.06 -5.49
CA GLY A 124 2.50 -12.99 -4.80
C GLY A 124 1.15 -13.46 -4.22
N LEU A 125 0.95 -13.28 -2.92
CA LEU A 125 -0.32 -13.55 -2.25
C LEU A 125 -0.97 -12.24 -1.75
N ASN A 126 -0.15 -11.24 -1.50
CA ASN A 126 -0.59 -10.01 -0.82
C ASN A 126 -1.63 -9.24 -1.63
N GLN A 127 -1.53 -9.22 -2.98
CA GLN A 127 -2.53 -8.57 -3.85
C GLN A 127 -3.88 -9.26 -3.76
N MET A 128 -3.90 -10.60 -3.73
CA MET A 128 -5.15 -11.36 -3.62
C MET A 128 -5.80 -11.18 -2.25
N ILE A 129 -5.00 -11.20 -1.18
CA ILE A 129 -5.47 -10.92 0.17
C ILE A 129 -6.00 -9.48 0.25
N ALA A 130 -5.27 -8.50 -0.27
CA ALA A 130 -5.69 -7.10 -0.29
C ALA A 130 -7.05 -6.93 -1.00
N MET A 131 -7.21 -7.50 -2.19
CA MET A 131 -8.49 -7.48 -2.93
C MET A 131 -9.63 -8.08 -2.10
N ARG A 132 -9.38 -9.17 -1.36
CA ARG A 132 -10.37 -9.76 -0.45
C ARG A 132 -10.83 -8.80 0.64
N TYR A 133 -9.97 -7.86 1.03
CA TYR A 133 -10.29 -6.78 1.99
C TYR A 133 -10.78 -5.49 1.32
N GLY A 134 -11.04 -5.48 0.00
CA GLY A 134 -11.41 -4.28 -0.73
C GLY A 134 -10.31 -3.21 -0.71
N CYS A 135 -9.05 -3.64 -0.68
CA CYS A 135 -7.87 -2.80 -0.82
C CYS A 135 -7.34 -3.01 -2.24
N VAL A 136 -7.39 -1.95 -3.05
CA VAL A 136 -7.09 -2.03 -4.49
C VAL A 136 -5.58 -2.16 -4.70
N PRO A 137 -5.08 -3.20 -5.40
CA PRO A 137 -3.66 -3.34 -5.67
C PRO A 137 -3.20 -2.40 -6.79
N ILE A 138 -2.01 -1.80 -6.60
CA ILE A 138 -1.24 -1.10 -7.63
C ILE A 138 0.04 -1.90 -7.80
N VAL A 139 0.26 -2.50 -8.97
CA VAL A 139 1.28 -3.52 -9.16
C VAL A 139 2.17 -3.25 -10.36
N HIS A 140 3.44 -3.67 -10.27
CA HIS A 140 4.30 -3.83 -11.44
C HIS A 140 3.90 -5.07 -12.23
N LYS A 141 3.96 -4.99 -13.58
CA LYS A 141 3.61 -6.07 -14.50
C LYS A 141 4.64 -7.20 -14.49
N VAL A 142 4.68 -7.97 -13.41
CA VAL A 142 5.63 -9.09 -13.27
C VAL A 142 4.98 -10.29 -12.58
N GLY A 143 5.29 -11.50 -13.10
CA GLY A 143 4.95 -12.79 -12.51
C GLY A 143 3.51 -12.85 -11.99
N GLY A 144 3.32 -13.42 -10.80
CA GLY A 144 1.99 -13.61 -10.23
C GLY A 144 1.20 -12.32 -9.95
N LEU A 145 1.84 -11.15 -9.93
CA LEU A 145 1.11 -9.89 -9.86
C LEU A 145 0.35 -9.63 -11.15
N PHE A 146 1.00 -9.83 -12.30
CA PHE A 146 0.37 -9.69 -13.61
C PHE A 146 -0.69 -10.75 -13.86
N ASP A 147 -0.48 -11.99 -13.38
CA ASP A 147 -1.40 -13.11 -13.57
C ASP A 147 -2.71 -12.96 -12.79
N THR A 148 -2.71 -12.18 -11.70
CA THR A 148 -3.82 -12.13 -10.73
C THR A 148 -4.51 -10.77 -10.62
N VAL A 149 -3.92 -9.71 -11.18
CA VAL A 149 -4.51 -8.37 -11.20
C VAL A 149 -4.92 -8.02 -12.63
N GLU A 150 -6.18 -7.68 -12.83
CA GLU A 150 -6.71 -7.15 -14.07
C GLU A 150 -6.64 -5.62 -14.02
N ASN A 151 -6.02 -5.00 -15.03
CA ASN A 151 -5.89 -3.55 -15.08
C ASN A 151 -7.25 -2.88 -15.23
N TYR A 152 -7.49 -1.82 -14.46
CA TYR A 152 -8.75 -1.08 -14.53
C TYR A 152 -8.95 -0.46 -15.91
N ASN A 153 -10.12 -0.72 -16.48
CA ASN A 153 -10.59 -0.14 -17.74
C ASN A 153 -11.74 0.84 -17.44
N PRO A 154 -11.52 2.16 -17.57
CA PRO A 154 -12.54 3.16 -17.26
C PRO A 154 -13.74 3.13 -18.19
N ASP A 155 -13.56 2.77 -19.47
CA ASP A 155 -14.64 2.75 -20.46
C ASP A 155 -15.66 1.63 -20.16
N LYS A 156 -15.16 0.49 -19.67
CA LYS A 156 -15.98 -0.67 -19.34
C LYS A 156 -16.32 -0.75 -17.84
N ASN A 157 -15.68 0.07 -17.02
CA ASN A 157 -15.74 0.01 -15.56
C ASN A 157 -15.45 -1.40 -15.04
N THR A 158 -14.40 -2.05 -15.57
CA THR A 158 -13.93 -3.39 -15.19
C THR A 158 -12.49 -3.34 -14.74
N GLY A 159 -12.05 -4.38 -14.02
CA GLY A 159 -10.69 -4.52 -13.51
C GLY A 159 -10.67 -4.73 -12.00
N THR A 160 -9.53 -5.14 -11.49
CA THR A 160 -9.34 -5.46 -10.07
C THR A 160 -8.23 -4.62 -9.40
N GLY A 161 -7.48 -3.85 -10.19
CA GLY A 161 -6.38 -3.01 -9.71
C GLY A 161 -5.78 -2.17 -10.82
N PHE A 162 -4.61 -1.62 -10.56
CA PHE A 162 -3.83 -0.83 -11.51
C PHE A 162 -2.49 -1.49 -11.79
N ILE A 163 -2.11 -1.56 -13.06
CA ILE A 163 -0.86 -2.19 -13.52
C ILE A 163 -0.02 -1.13 -14.22
N PHE A 164 1.23 -0.94 -13.79
CA PHE A 164 2.24 -0.21 -14.54
C PHE A 164 3.21 -1.19 -15.22
N ASN A 165 3.66 -0.86 -16.44
CA ASN A 165 4.36 -1.80 -17.31
C ASN A 165 5.86 -1.83 -17.06
N ASP A 166 6.49 -0.66 -17.04
CA ASP A 166 7.94 -0.54 -16.93
C ASP A 166 8.36 -0.30 -15.48
N PHE A 167 9.49 -0.89 -15.07
CA PHE A 167 10.07 -0.67 -13.76
C PHE A 167 10.70 0.74 -13.68
N ASP A 168 9.83 1.73 -13.77
CA ASP A 168 10.18 3.15 -13.87
C ASP A 168 9.40 4.00 -12.85
N PRO A 169 10.02 5.04 -12.22
CA PRO A 169 9.36 5.86 -11.23
C PRO A 169 8.21 6.71 -11.80
N TYR A 170 8.24 7.11 -13.07
CA TYR A 170 7.16 7.88 -13.70
C TYR A 170 5.95 7.00 -13.99
N GLU A 171 6.19 5.76 -14.46
CA GLU A 171 5.15 4.74 -14.63
C GLU A 171 4.45 4.45 -13.29
N LEU A 172 5.24 4.22 -12.23
CA LEU A 172 4.71 4.01 -10.89
C LEU A 172 3.90 5.22 -10.40
N TYR A 173 4.41 6.45 -10.61
CA TYR A 173 3.72 7.66 -10.19
C TYR A 173 2.40 7.87 -10.94
N GLY A 174 2.39 7.54 -12.24
CA GLY A 174 1.19 7.61 -13.09
C GLY A 174 0.10 6.61 -12.71
N ALA A 175 0.49 5.46 -12.13
CA ALA A 175 -0.45 4.43 -11.68
C ALA A 175 -1.09 4.74 -10.32
N ILE A 176 -0.56 5.73 -9.58
CA ILE A 176 -1.06 6.18 -8.27
C ILE A 176 -1.97 7.39 -8.44
#